data_f22134914feb344c3fe4ae1d7d4cf867
#
_entry.id   f22134914feb344c3fe4ae1d7d4cf867
#
_cell.length_a   1.000
_cell.length_b   1.000
_cell.length_c   1.000
_cell.angle_alpha   90.00
_cell.angle_beta   90.00
_cell.angle_gamma   90.00
#
_symmetry.space_group_name_H-M   'P 1'
#
loop_
_entity.id
_entity.type
_entity.pdbx_description
1 polymer ?
#
loop_
_entity_poly.entity_id
_entity_poly.type
_entity_poly.pdbx_seq_one_letter_code
_entity_poly.pdbx_strand_id
1 'polypeptide(L)'
;MSLTRYEPANPRLQRSELAVPGSQPTMFQKALDSDADYVFLDLEDAVAPADKEQARKNVVAGLLDLDWKSRGKTVAVRINGIDTHYMYRDVVDVVEHAGHKLDCVLVPKVGVPADVYLVDALLTQIEAARHIPHRIAIDVLIETALGMANVETIAQASRRLEAMHFGVADLAASLRARTVSIGGLNPDYPGDQWHATLVRMVTACRAFGLRPIDGPYGDFKDPDGYVAAARRAAALGYEGKWAIHPSQIPLANDVFTPPAAEVDRAQRILLALDEAARAGRGAAQLDGRMIDAASARMAQNIVQIAAAIAARAKGSSSSLAAARA
;
A
#
# COMPACT_ATOMS: atom_id res chain seq x y z
N MET A 1 22.88 -3.38 16.75
CA MET A 1 21.43 -3.42 16.42
C MET A 1 20.79 -4.54 17.22
N SER A 2 19.63 -4.35 17.81
CA SER A 2 18.90 -5.42 18.50
C SER A 2 18.33 -6.38 17.44
N LEU A 3 18.48 -7.69 17.62
CA LEU A 3 17.86 -8.71 16.76
C LEU A 3 16.32 -8.66 16.75
N THR A 4 15.74 -7.90 17.69
CA THR A 4 14.29 -7.74 17.84
C THR A 4 13.76 -6.45 17.20
N ARG A 5 14.59 -5.67 16.51
CA ARG A 5 14.18 -4.47 15.78
C ARG A 5 14.30 -4.70 14.29
N TYR A 6 13.19 -4.55 13.60
CA TYR A 6 13.15 -4.47 12.14
C TYR A 6 13.27 -3.01 11.68
N GLU A 7 14.01 -2.80 10.61
CA GLU A 7 14.06 -1.49 9.95
C GLU A 7 12.72 -1.26 9.23
N PRO A 8 12.10 -0.09 9.37
CA PRO A 8 10.92 0.24 8.59
C PRO A 8 11.22 0.18 7.09
N ALA A 9 10.24 -0.26 6.32
CA ALA A 9 10.27 -0.19 4.87
C ALA A 9 10.48 1.26 4.39
N ASN A 10 10.94 1.44 3.15
CA ASN A 10 11.09 2.77 2.56
C ASN A 10 9.78 3.55 2.67
N PRO A 11 9.81 4.80 3.11
CA PRO A 11 8.61 5.58 3.25
C PRO A 11 7.98 5.85 1.87
N ARG A 12 6.73 5.44 1.70
CA ARG A 12 5.90 5.74 0.54
C ARG A 12 4.56 6.26 1.02
N LEU A 13 4.00 7.21 0.29
CA LEU A 13 2.64 7.64 0.52
C LEU A 13 1.70 6.70 -0.25
N GLN A 14 0.76 6.07 0.44
CA GLN A 14 -0.14 5.04 -0.10
C GLN A 14 -1.58 5.19 0.37
N ARG A 15 -2.07 6.43 0.59
CA ARG A 15 -3.44 6.68 1.06
C ARG A 15 -4.50 6.09 0.13
N SER A 16 -4.29 6.26 -1.17
CA SER A 16 -5.12 5.66 -2.21
C SER A 16 -4.28 4.89 -3.20
N GLU A 17 -4.70 3.67 -3.52
CA GLU A 17 -4.04 2.78 -4.46
C GLU A 17 -4.98 2.44 -5.61
N LEU A 18 -4.71 2.99 -6.78
CA LEU A 18 -5.56 2.81 -7.95
C LEU A 18 -5.19 1.56 -8.72
N ALA A 19 -6.16 0.65 -8.86
CA ALA A 19 -6.07 -0.51 -9.73
C ALA A 19 -6.36 -0.13 -11.18
N VAL A 20 -5.46 -0.49 -12.11
CA VAL A 20 -5.62 -0.19 -13.53
C VAL A 20 -5.37 -1.44 -14.37
N PRO A 21 -6.37 -1.98 -15.09
CA PRO A 21 -6.18 -3.17 -15.91
C PRO A 21 -5.11 -2.97 -16.99
N GLY A 22 -4.12 -3.85 -17.07
CA GLY A 22 -3.05 -3.81 -18.08
C GLY A 22 -3.58 -4.00 -19.50
N SER A 23 -4.76 -4.57 -19.66
CA SER A 23 -5.46 -4.69 -20.95
C SER A 23 -6.05 -3.35 -21.45
N GLN A 24 -6.03 -2.28 -20.61
CA GLN A 24 -6.66 -1.00 -20.91
C GLN A 24 -5.64 0.17 -20.93
N PRO A 25 -4.70 0.22 -21.89
CA PRO A 25 -3.62 1.22 -21.91
C PRO A 25 -4.13 2.67 -21.97
N THR A 26 -5.33 2.90 -22.50
CA THR A 26 -5.97 4.23 -22.52
C THR A 26 -6.28 4.78 -21.13
N MET A 27 -6.28 3.93 -20.10
CA MET A 27 -6.47 4.33 -18.70
C MET A 27 -5.18 4.76 -18.01
N PHE A 28 -4.00 4.41 -18.54
CA PHE A 28 -2.72 4.68 -17.88
C PHE A 28 -2.44 6.17 -17.73
N GLN A 29 -2.68 6.95 -18.78
CA GLN A 29 -2.53 8.41 -18.69
C GLN A 29 -3.51 9.03 -17.67
N LYS A 30 -4.76 8.55 -17.62
CA LYS A 30 -5.75 9.02 -16.65
C LYS A 30 -5.35 8.68 -15.22
N ALA A 31 -4.74 7.51 -15.00
CA ALA A 31 -4.20 7.10 -13.71
C ALA A 31 -3.00 7.96 -13.30
N LEU A 32 -2.10 8.28 -14.23
CA LEU A 32 -1.00 9.20 -14.03
C LEU A 32 -1.48 10.59 -13.61
N ASP A 33 -2.54 11.10 -14.23
CA ASP A 33 -3.11 12.44 -13.98
C ASP A 33 -4.03 12.48 -12.74
N SER A 34 -4.39 11.33 -12.16
CA SER A 34 -5.24 11.25 -10.96
C SER A 34 -4.49 11.70 -9.69
N ASP A 35 -5.22 11.87 -8.59
CA ASP A 35 -4.64 12.17 -7.27
C ASP A 35 -4.26 10.91 -6.46
N ALA A 36 -4.26 9.72 -7.07
CA ALA A 36 -3.83 8.50 -6.41
C ALA A 36 -2.35 8.61 -5.98
N ASP A 37 -2.02 8.12 -4.79
CA ASP A 37 -0.64 8.07 -4.31
C ASP A 37 0.14 6.95 -4.97
N TYR A 38 -0.52 5.81 -5.17
CA TYR A 38 0.03 4.60 -5.71
C TYR A 38 -0.86 4.11 -6.85
N VAL A 39 -0.25 3.63 -7.92
CA VAL A 39 -0.96 3.04 -9.06
C VAL A 39 -0.36 1.67 -9.32
N PHE A 40 -1.17 0.64 -9.37
CA PHE A 40 -0.71 -0.65 -9.86
C PHE A 40 -1.37 -1.01 -11.19
N LEU A 41 -0.51 -1.34 -12.16
CA LEU A 41 -0.91 -1.87 -13.46
C LEU A 41 -1.15 -3.37 -13.30
N ASP A 42 -2.37 -3.78 -13.54
CA ASP A 42 -2.82 -5.14 -13.20
C ASP A 42 -2.66 -6.12 -14.37
N LEU A 43 -1.98 -7.22 -14.13
CA LEU A 43 -1.87 -8.36 -15.05
C LEU A 43 -2.69 -9.58 -14.60
N GLU A 44 -3.32 -9.49 -13.40
CA GLU A 44 -4.04 -10.61 -12.79
C GLU A 44 -5.54 -10.59 -13.11
N ASP A 45 -6.41 -10.57 -12.13
CA ASP A 45 -7.84 -10.84 -12.23
C ASP A 45 -8.62 -9.87 -13.14
N ALA A 46 -8.15 -8.62 -13.28
CA ALA A 46 -8.76 -7.66 -14.19
C ALA A 46 -8.40 -7.87 -15.68
N VAL A 47 -7.62 -8.91 -16.02
CA VAL A 47 -7.20 -9.21 -17.37
C VAL A 47 -7.62 -10.63 -17.76
N ALA A 48 -8.39 -10.75 -18.85
CA ALA A 48 -8.81 -12.05 -19.35
C ALA A 48 -7.61 -12.91 -19.80
N PRO A 49 -7.68 -14.24 -19.69
CA PRO A 49 -6.57 -15.15 -20.09
C PRO A 49 -6.03 -14.89 -21.49
N ALA A 50 -6.92 -14.62 -22.46
CA ALA A 50 -6.53 -14.37 -23.85
C ALA A 50 -5.74 -13.05 -24.03
N ASP A 51 -5.89 -12.11 -23.10
CA ASP A 51 -5.30 -10.77 -23.18
C ASP A 51 -4.01 -10.63 -22.36
N LYS A 52 -3.62 -11.65 -21.58
CA LYS A 52 -2.48 -11.59 -20.65
C LYS A 52 -1.17 -11.17 -21.32
N GLU A 53 -0.87 -11.74 -22.50
CA GLU A 53 0.35 -11.40 -23.23
C GLU A 53 0.34 -9.96 -23.71
N GLN A 54 -0.79 -9.50 -24.28
CA GLN A 54 -0.90 -8.13 -24.74
C GLN A 54 -0.91 -7.12 -23.59
N ALA A 55 -1.57 -7.44 -22.48
CA ALA A 55 -1.56 -6.63 -21.27
C ALA A 55 -0.13 -6.43 -20.73
N ARG A 56 0.70 -7.46 -20.74
CA ARG A 56 2.11 -7.35 -20.33
C ARG A 56 2.89 -6.37 -21.22
N LYS A 57 2.69 -6.45 -22.55
CA LYS A 57 3.30 -5.51 -23.50
C LYS A 57 2.83 -4.07 -23.26
N ASN A 58 1.53 -3.89 -23.00
CA ASN A 58 0.96 -2.58 -22.66
C ASN A 58 1.55 -2.03 -21.37
N VAL A 59 1.70 -2.87 -20.34
CA VAL A 59 2.29 -2.47 -19.06
C VAL A 59 3.74 -2.03 -19.22
N VAL A 60 4.54 -2.78 -19.97
CA VAL A 60 5.92 -2.38 -20.29
C VAL A 60 5.95 -1.02 -20.99
N ALA A 61 5.12 -0.82 -22.03
CA ALA A 61 5.02 0.47 -22.72
C ALA A 61 4.58 1.59 -21.77
N GLY A 62 3.55 1.36 -20.94
CA GLY A 62 3.06 2.34 -19.98
C GLY A 62 4.08 2.74 -18.91
N LEU A 63 4.96 1.82 -18.52
CA LEU A 63 6.07 2.13 -17.61
C LEU A 63 7.16 2.97 -18.30
N LEU A 64 7.45 2.70 -19.57
CA LEU A 64 8.49 3.39 -20.33
C LEU A 64 8.07 4.78 -20.81
N ASP A 65 6.84 4.91 -21.32
CA ASP A 65 6.35 6.10 -22.01
C ASP A 65 5.83 7.17 -21.04
N LEU A 66 5.42 6.78 -19.82
CA LEU A 66 4.84 7.70 -18.83
C LEU A 66 5.82 8.00 -17.70
N ASP A 67 5.89 9.28 -17.33
CA ASP A 67 6.76 9.73 -16.23
C ASP A 67 6.02 9.73 -14.88
N TRP A 68 5.84 8.54 -14.32
CA TRP A 68 5.20 8.32 -13.03
C TRP A 68 5.90 9.05 -11.88
N LYS A 69 7.23 9.09 -11.93
CA LYS A 69 8.05 9.66 -10.87
C LYS A 69 7.91 11.18 -10.78
N SER A 70 7.84 11.89 -11.90
CA SER A 70 7.67 13.36 -11.90
C SER A 70 6.31 13.79 -11.34
N ARG A 71 5.32 12.89 -11.36
CA ARG A 71 4.01 13.10 -10.75
C ARG A 71 3.96 12.67 -9.27
N GLY A 72 5.10 12.28 -8.68
CA GLY A 72 5.19 11.85 -7.29
C GLY A 72 4.38 10.59 -6.99
N LYS A 73 4.20 9.71 -7.99
CA LYS A 73 3.48 8.45 -7.83
C LYS A 73 4.44 7.30 -7.60
N THR A 74 4.02 6.38 -6.74
CA THR A 74 4.55 5.02 -6.73
C THR A 74 3.85 4.22 -7.82
N VAL A 75 4.61 3.57 -8.70
CA VAL A 75 4.06 2.69 -9.72
C VAL A 75 4.47 1.25 -9.46
N ALA A 76 3.48 0.36 -9.44
CA ALA A 76 3.64 -1.07 -9.28
C ALA A 76 3.03 -1.85 -10.42
N VAL A 77 3.38 -3.13 -10.50
CA VAL A 77 2.72 -4.11 -11.36
C VAL A 77 2.21 -5.26 -10.52
N ARG A 78 0.90 -5.51 -10.54
CA ARG A 78 0.35 -6.73 -9.97
C ARG A 78 0.54 -7.85 -10.98
N ILE A 79 1.38 -8.80 -10.64
CA ILE A 79 1.67 -9.99 -11.45
C ILE A 79 0.58 -11.05 -11.26
N ASN A 80 0.56 -12.06 -12.10
CA ASN A 80 -0.29 -13.23 -11.86
C ASN A 80 0.21 -14.07 -10.67
N GLY A 81 -0.68 -14.85 -10.09
CA GLY A 81 -0.36 -15.74 -8.98
C GLY A 81 0.72 -16.79 -9.33
N ILE A 82 1.48 -17.18 -8.32
CA ILE A 82 2.58 -18.17 -8.44
C ILE A 82 2.08 -19.53 -8.89
N ASP A 83 0.83 -19.84 -8.60
CA ASP A 83 0.11 -21.05 -9.03
C ASP A 83 -0.27 -21.07 -10.50
N THR A 84 0.04 -19.99 -11.26
CA THR A 84 -0.24 -19.87 -12.70
C THR A 84 1.01 -19.99 -13.54
N HIS A 85 0.85 -20.35 -14.82
CA HIS A 85 1.94 -20.37 -15.79
C HIS A 85 2.29 -18.96 -16.35
N TYR A 86 1.61 -17.91 -15.90
CA TYR A 86 1.84 -16.53 -16.36
C TYR A 86 2.92 -15.81 -15.55
N MET A 87 3.00 -16.07 -14.25
CA MET A 87 3.77 -15.29 -13.28
C MET A 87 5.23 -15.06 -13.70
N TYR A 88 5.94 -16.11 -14.10
CA TYR A 88 7.36 -15.99 -14.44
C TYR A 88 7.60 -15.04 -15.61
N ARG A 89 6.68 -15.03 -16.60
CA ARG A 89 6.77 -14.10 -17.73
C ARG A 89 6.43 -12.68 -17.31
N ASP A 90 5.49 -12.49 -16.39
CA ASP A 90 5.16 -11.18 -15.87
C ASP A 90 6.38 -10.54 -15.18
N VAL A 91 7.08 -11.30 -14.36
CA VAL A 91 8.28 -10.79 -13.67
C VAL A 91 9.42 -10.57 -14.69
N VAL A 92 9.73 -11.57 -15.49
CA VAL A 92 10.89 -11.51 -16.41
C VAL A 92 10.69 -10.41 -17.45
N ASP A 93 9.58 -10.46 -18.20
CA ASP A 93 9.37 -9.54 -19.32
C ASP A 93 9.22 -8.08 -18.85
N VAL A 94 8.48 -7.84 -17.76
CA VAL A 94 8.29 -6.47 -17.23
C VAL A 94 9.59 -5.92 -16.66
N VAL A 95 10.27 -6.70 -15.82
CA VAL A 95 11.46 -6.19 -15.10
C VAL A 95 12.65 -6.05 -16.03
N GLU A 96 12.87 -6.99 -16.98
CA GLU A 96 13.95 -6.87 -17.95
C GLU A 96 13.84 -5.62 -18.84
N HIS A 97 12.62 -5.25 -19.24
CA HIS A 97 12.41 -4.15 -20.17
C HIS A 97 12.18 -2.81 -19.47
N ALA A 98 11.44 -2.81 -18.34
CA ALA A 98 11.00 -1.58 -17.68
C ALA A 98 11.32 -1.50 -16.18
N GLY A 99 12.11 -2.42 -15.63
CA GLY A 99 12.42 -2.46 -14.19
C GLY A 99 13.07 -1.19 -13.66
N HIS A 100 13.82 -0.44 -14.48
CA HIS A 100 14.41 0.83 -14.11
C HIS A 100 13.38 1.97 -13.90
N LYS A 101 12.12 1.74 -14.28
CA LYS A 101 10.98 2.65 -14.07
C LYS A 101 9.99 2.12 -13.03
N LEU A 102 10.15 0.87 -12.59
CA LEU A 102 9.23 0.17 -11.70
C LEU A 102 9.65 0.35 -10.24
N ASP A 103 8.74 0.78 -9.38
CA ASP A 103 9.00 0.90 -7.95
C ASP A 103 8.77 -0.42 -7.20
N CYS A 104 7.71 -1.16 -7.56
CA CYS A 104 7.24 -2.29 -6.79
C CYS A 104 6.59 -3.38 -7.65
N VAL A 105 6.75 -4.64 -7.27
CA VAL A 105 5.96 -5.77 -7.76
C VAL A 105 4.95 -6.16 -6.68
N LEU A 106 3.67 -6.20 -7.03
CA LEU A 106 2.59 -6.64 -6.17
C LEU A 106 2.27 -8.11 -6.46
N VAL A 107 2.52 -8.98 -5.48
CA VAL A 107 2.38 -10.43 -5.59
C VAL A 107 1.04 -10.87 -4.99
N PRO A 108 0.10 -11.38 -5.80
CA PRO A 108 -1.19 -11.84 -5.31
C PRO A 108 -1.10 -13.24 -4.70
N LYS A 109 -2.12 -13.62 -3.93
CA LYS A 109 -2.39 -14.97 -3.43
C LYS A 109 -1.23 -15.63 -2.68
N VAL A 110 -0.37 -14.81 -2.05
CA VAL A 110 0.76 -15.31 -1.24
C VAL A 110 0.24 -16.17 -0.09
N GLY A 111 0.70 -17.42 -0.04
CA GLY A 111 0.30 -18.39 0.96
C GLY A 111 1.38 -18.72 1.99
N VAL A 112 2.64 -18.68 1.58
CA VAL A 112 3.79 -19.08 2.40
C VAL A 112 5.01 -18.17 2.08
N PRO A 113 6.02 -18.10 2.98
CA PRO A 113 7.25 -17.32 2.75
C PRO A 113 8.00 -17.65 1.46
N ALA A 114 7.93 -18.90 0.99
CA ALA A 114 8.59 -19.35 -0.23
C ALA A 114 8.06 -18.64 -1.49
N ASP A 115 6.79 -18.23 -1.48
CA ASP A 115 6.18 -17.48 -2.58
C ASP A 115 6.87 -16.13 -2.78
N VAL A 116 7.16 -15.45 -1.68
CA VAL A 116 7.90 -14.18 -1.68
C VAL A 116 9.36 -14.39 -2.09
N TYR A 117 9.99 -15.44 -1.57
CA TYR A 117 11.38 -15.76 -1.88
C TYR A 117 11.59 -16.03 -3.38
N LEU A 118 10.66 -16.71 -4.05
CA LEU A 118 10.75 -16.97 -5.49
C LEU A 118 10.81 -15.64 -6.28
N VAL A 119 9.95 -14.69 -5.97
CA VAL A 119 9.93 -13.39 -6.64
C VAL A 119 11.17 -12.56 -6.30
N ASP A 120 11.61 -12.56 -5.04
CA ASP A 120 12.84 -11.87 -4.61
C ASP A 120 14.07 -12.41 -5.36
N ALA A 121 14.19 -13.72 -5.50
CA ALA A 121 15.28 -14.36 -6.23
C ALA A 121 15.31 -13.95 -7.71
N LEU A 122 14.14 -13.95 -8.37
CA LEU A 122 14.03 -13.50 -9.76
C LEU A 122 14.41 -12.02 -9.92
N LEU A 123 13.84 -11.15 -9.08
CA LEU A 123 14.16 -9.72 -9.10
C LEU A 123 15.65 -9.48 -8.89
N THR A 124 16.28 -10.16 -7.93
CA THR A 124 17.70 -10.03 -7.64
C THR A 124 18.58 -10.38 -8.84
N GLN A 125 18.24 -11.46 -9.55
CA GLN A 125 19.00 -11.89 -10.73
C GLN A 125 18.81 -10.92 -11.90
N ILE A 126 17.58 -10.47 -12.15
CA ILE A 126 17.29 -9.56 -13.26
C ILE A 126 17.90 -8.18 -13.00
N GLU A 127 17.79 -7.65 -11.77
CA GLU A 127 18.43 -6.38 -11.39
C GLU A 127 19.93 -6.40 -11.65
N ALA A 128 20.60 -7.50 -11.26
CA ALA A 128 22.03 -7.66 -11.51
C ALA A 128 22.35 -7.77 -13.02
N ALA A 129 21.59 -8.57 -13.77
CA ALA A 129 21.80 -8.81 -15.20
C ALA A 129 21.53 -7.54 -16.04
N ARG A 130 20.53 -6.74 -15.65
CA ARG A 130 20.12 -5.52 -16.36
C ARG A 130 20.70 -4.24 -15.78
N HIS A 131 21.55 -4.32 -14.74
CA HIS A 131 22.16 -3.17 -14.06
C HIS A 131 21.12 -2.14 -13.60
N ILE A 132 19.97 -2.61 -13.05
CA ILE A 132 18.92 -1.74 -12.54
C ILE A 132 19.47 -0.97 -11.33
N PRO A 133 19.39 0.39 -11.33
CA PRO A 133 20.12 1.21 -10.37
C PRO A 133 19.52 1.26 -8.97
N HIS A 134 18.36 0.63 -8.77
CA HIS A 134 17.65 0.60 -7.50
C HIS A 134 17.07 -0.79 -7.25
N ARG A 135 16.71 -1.04 -6.02
CA ARG A 135 16.06 -2.27 -5.60
C ARG A 135 14.55 -2.14 -5.80
N ILE A 136 13.96 -2.99 -6.62
CA ILE A 136 12.51 -3.07 -6.79
C ILE A 136 11.90 -3.68 -5.53
N ALA A 137 10.91 -3.01 -4.96
CA ALA A 137 10.20 -3.48 -3.78
C ALA A 137 9.23 -4.64 -4.11
N ILE A 138 8.81 -5.35 -3.08
CA ILE A 138 7.74 -6.34 -3.15
C ILE A 138 6.63 -5.92 -2.19
N ASP A 139 5.42 -5.81 -2.69
CA ASP A 139 4.19 -5.80 -1.90
C ASP A 139 3.46 -7.13 -2.09
N VAL A 140 2.72 -7.58 -1.10
CA VAL A 140 2.01 -8.86 -1.16
C VAL A 140 0.53 -8.72 -0.81
N LEU A 141 -0.34 -9.48 -1.49
CA LEU A 141 -1.73 -9.63 -1.08
C LEU A 141 -1.88 -10.83 -0.16
N ILE A 142 -2.46 -10.56 1.01
CA ILE A 142 -2.92 -11.58 1.96
C ILE A 142 -4.41 -11.78 1.72
N GLU A 143 -4.73 -12.77 0.90
CA GLU A 143 -6.08 -12.97 0.36
C GLU A 143 -6.48 -14.45 0.28
N THR A 144 -5.75 -15.30 0.97
CA THR A 144 -6.09 -16.72 1.12
C THR A 144 -6.08 -17.12 2.59
N ALA A 145 -6.85 -18.14 2.95
CA ALA A 145 -6.83 -18.71 4.29
C ALA A 145 -5.42 -19.14 4.68
N LEU A 146 -4.66 -19.73 3.74
CA LEU A 146 -3.27 -20.12 3.95
C LEU A 146 -2.37 -18.92 4.21
N GLY A 147 -2.50 -17.85 3.41
CA GLY A 147 -1.74 -16.61 3.59
C GLY A 147 -2.03 -15.94 4.92
N MET A 148 -3.31 -15.88 5.32
CA MET A 148 -3.69 -15.35 6.62
C MET A 148 -3.17 -16.23 7.77
N ALA A 149 -3.14 -17.57 7.61
CA ALA A 149 -2.58 -18.48 8.60
C ALA A 149 -1.06 -18.30 8.79
N ASN A 150 -0.35 -17.81 7.77
CA ASN A 150 1.11 -17.63 7.76
C ASN A 150 1.55 -16.14 7.74
N VAL A 151 0.66 -15.21 8.01
CA VAL A 151 0.90 -13.77 7.77
C VAL A 151 2.15 -13.24 8.48
N GLU A 152 2.46 -13.70 9.70
CA GLU A 152 3.63 -13.27 10.45
C GLU A 152 4.94 -13.81 9.84
N THR A 153 4.92 -15.02 9.30
CA THR A 153 6.10 -15.60 8.64
C THR A 153 6.32 -15.02 7.24
N ILE A 154 5.24 -14.72 6.54
CA ILE A 154 5.29 -14.00 5.26
C ILE A 154 5.88 -12.60 5.46
N ALA A 155 5.49 -11.88 6.53
CA ALA A 155 6.00 -10.56 6.85
C ALA A 155 7.54 -10.49 7.00
N GLN A 156 8.18 -11.62 7.23
CA GLN A 156 9.63 -11.75 7.43
C GLN A 156 10.37 -12.32 6.21
N ALA A 157 9.64 -12.69 5.15
CA ALA A 157 10.16 -13.54 4.08
C ALA A 157 11.24 -12.85 3.21
N SER A 158 11.23 -11.53 3.12
CA SER A 158 12.19 -10.77 2.33
C SER A 158 12.39 -9.36 2.89
N ARG A 159 13.61 -8.85 2.73
CA ARG A 159 13.91 -7.43 3.01
C ARG A 159 13.43 -6.49 1.89
N ARG A 160 12.86 -7.03 0.81
CA ARG A 160 12.21 -6.25 -0.26
C ARG A 160 10.76 -5.93 0.07
N LEU A 161 10.17 -6.64 1.05
CA LEU A 161 8.80 -6.38 1.45
C LEU A 161 8.66 -4.95 1.99
N GLU A 162 7.69 -4.23 1.44
CA GLU A 162 7.36 -2.88 1.89
C GLU A 162 5.93 -2.78 2.43
N ALA A 163 4.97 -3.52 1.85
CA ALA A 163 3.57 -3.50 2.29
C ALA A 163 2.89 -4.87 2.20
N MET A 164 1.83 -5.03 3.00
CA MET A 164 0.86 -6.10 2.86
C MET A 164 -0.52 -5.50 2.60
N HIS A 165 -1.20 -6.01 1.58
CA HIS A 165 -2.52 -5.59 1.16
C HIS A 165 -3.55 -6.63 1.58
N PHE A 166 -4.70 -6.18 2.05
CA PHE A 166 -5.79 -7.05 2.48
C PHE A 166 -6.72 -7.38 1.30
N GLY A 167 -6.61 -8.56 0.72
CA GLY A 167 -7.44 -8.98 -0.41
C GLY A 167 -8.76 -9.60 0.04
N VAL A 168 -9.71 -8.77 0.45
CA VAL A 168 -10.95 -9.19 1.11
C VAL A 168 -11.83 -10.11 0.27
N ALA A 169 -11.87 -9.95 -1.06
CA ALA A 169 -12.72 -10.73 -1.95
C ALA A 169 -12.27 -12.20 -2.04
N ASP A 170 -11.01 -12.41 -2.39
CA ASP A 170 -10.42 -13.75 -2.47
C ASP A 170 -10.31 -14.40 -1.10
N LEU A 171 -10.06 -13.63 -0.04
CA LEU A 171 -10.08 -14.16 1.32
C LEU A 171 -11.48 -14.67 1.69
N ALA A 172 -12.53 -13.92 1.36
CA ALA A 172 -13.91 -14.38 1.59
C ALA A 172 -14.19 -15.69 0.86
N ALA A 173 -13.77 -15.81 -0.40
CA ALA A 173 -13.90 -17.04 -1.19
C ALA A 173 -13.08 -18.19 -0.59
N SER A 174 -11.85 -17.94 -0.20
CA SER A 174 -10.95 -18.92 0.42
C SER A 174 -11.47 -19.45 1.76
N LEU A 175 -12.08 -18.57 2.57
CA LEU A 175 -12.73 -18.91 3.83
C LEU A 175 -14.12 -19.53 3.64
N ARG A 176 -14.66 -19.53 2.41
CA ARG A 176 -16.05 -19.89 2.09
C ARG A 176 -17.07 -19.05 2.89
N ALA A 177 -16.74 -17.78 3.11
CA ALA A 177 -17.63 -16.85 3.80
C ALA A 177 -18.88 -16.60 2.95
N ARG A 178 -20.05 -16.52 3.61
CA ARG A 178 -21.34 -16.29 2.95
C ARG A 178 -21.53 -14.81 2.65
N THR A 179 -20.85 -14.33 1.62
CA THR A 179 -20.97 -12.96 1.13
C THR A 179 -20.70 -12.92 -0.38
N VAL A 180 -21.31 -11.97 -1.05
CA VAL A 180 -21.02 -11.60 -2.45
C VAL A 180 -20.64 -10.12 -2.54
N SER A 181 -20.58 -9.43 -1.41
CA SER A 181 -20.21 -8.02 -1.33
C SER A 181 -18.71 -7.88 -1.03
N ILE A 182 -17.96 -7.28 -1.95
CA ILE A 182 -16.53 -7.05 -1.80
C ILE A 182 -16.31 -5.92 -0.79
N GLY A 183 -15.71 -6.23 0.37
CA GLY A 183 -15.37 -5.26 1.42
C GLY A 183 -16.55 -4.81 2.29
N GLY A 184 -17.77 -5.21 1.95
CA GLY A 184 -18.96 -4.95 2.77
C GLY A 184 -19.02 -5.84 4.02
N LEU A 185 -19.84 -5.42 4.98
CA LEU A 185 -20.15 -6.22 6.17
C LEU A 185 -21.36 -7.12 5.92
N ASN A 186 -21.32 -8.32 6.50
CA ASN A 186 -22.48 -9.21 6.49
C ASN A 186 -23.41 -8.85 7.66
N PRO A 187 -24.67 -8.45 7.41
CA PRO A 187 -25.60 -8.05 8.47
C PRO A 187 -25.97 -9.19 9.43
N ASP A 188 -25.79 -10.45 9.01
CA ASP A 188 -26.04 -11.63 9.85
C ASP A 188 -24.91 -11.91 10.85
N TYR A 189 -23.74 -11.24 10.69
CA TYR A 189 -22.62 -11.37 11.62
C TYR A 189 -22.64 -10.20 12.62
N PRO A 190 -22.60 -10.47 13.93
CA PRO A 190 -22.60 -9.41 14.93
C PRO A 190 -21.25 -8.64 14.92
N GLY A 191 -21.25 -7.46 14.33
CA GLY A 191 -20.08 -6.60 14.21
C GLY A 191 -19.36 -6.71 12.86
N ASP A 192 -18.03 -6.66 12.86
CA ASP A 192 -17.19 -6.71 11.67
C ASP A 192 -16.54 -8.09 11.55
N GLN A 193 -16.99 -8.87 10.57
CA GLN A 193 -16.44 -10.22 10.33
C GLN A 193 -14.96 -10.22 9.91
N TRP A 194 -14.44 -9.08 9.45
CA TRP A 194 -13.05 -8.92 9.02
C TRP A 194 -12.11 -8.42 10.13
N HIS A 195 -12.67 -8.00 11.27
CA HIS A 195 -11.91 -7.34 12.34
C HIS A 195 -10.71 -8.18 12.81
N ALA A 196 -10.91 -9.46 13.07
CA ALA A 196 -9.85 -10.33 13.57
C ALA A 196 -8.69 -10.48 12.56
N THR A 197 -9.01 -10.62 11.27
CA THR A 197 -8.01 -10.73 10.19
C THR A 197 -7.28 -9.41 9.96
N LEU A 198 -8.01 -8.29 9.98
CA LEU A 198 -7.43 -6.95 9.85
C LEU A 198 -6.46 -6.65 11.01
N VAL A 199 -6.85 -6.93 12.26
CA VAL A 199 -5.98 -6.73 13.44
C VAL A 199 -4.73 -7.62 13.36
N ARG A 200 -4.89 -8.87 12.94
CA ARG A 200 -3.75 -9.79 12.81
C ARG A 200 -2.77 -9.30 11.75
N MET A 201 -3.26 -8.87 10.59
CA MET A 201 -2.40 -8.38 9.51
C MET A 201 -1.68 -7.08 9.89
N VAL A 202 -2.37 -6.08 10.48
CA VAL A 202 -1.71 -4.84 10.92
C VAL A 202 -0.65 -5.12 11.99
N THR A 203 -0.91 -6.07 12.89
CA THR A 203 0.08 -6.48 13.92
C THR A 203 1.33 -7.07 13.28
N ALA A 204 1.17 -7.98 12.31
CA ALA A 204 2.28 -8.57 11.56
C ALA A 204 3.07 -7.49 10.80
N CYS A 205 2.39 -6.60 10.07
CA CYS A 205 3.04 -5.51 9.36
C CYS A 205 3.90 -4.65 10.31
N ARG A 206 3.32 -4.19 11.41
CA ARG A 206 4.02 -3.28 12.34
C ARG A 206 5.16 -3.96 13.09
N ALA A 207 5.03 -5.25 13.40
CA ALA A 207 6.11 -6.03 14.01
C ALA A 207 7.36 -6.11 13.13
N PHE A 208 7.19 -6.13 11.81
CA PHE A 208 8.27 -6.35 10.84
C PHE A 208 8.56 -5.13 9.95
N GLY A 209 8.03 -3.95 10.31
CA GLY A 209 8.35 -2.68 9.65
C GLY A 209 7.62 -2.45 8.33
N LEU A 210 6.55 -3.19 8.05
CA LEU A 210 5.78 -3.09 6.81
C LEU A 210 4.58 -2.14 6.96
N ARG A 211 4.07 -1.66 5.82
CA ARG A 211 2.82 -0.88 5.74
C ARG A 211 1.62 -1.81 5.54
N PRO A 212 0.57 -1.71 6.35
CA PRO A 212 -0.70 -2.38 6.11
C PRO A 212 -1.59 -1.53 5.22
N ILE A 213 -2.11 -2.11 4.14
CA ILE A 213 -3.00 -1.48 3.17
C ILE A 213 -4.32 -2.24 3.13
N ASP A 214 -5.42 -1.52 3.22
CA ASP A 214 -6.76 -2.09 3.13
C ASP A 214 -7.15 -2.34 1.66
N GLY A 215 -7.94 -3.36 1.46
CA GLY A 215 -8.34 -3.86 0.15
C GLY A 215 -9.47 -3.08 -0.53
N PRO A 216 -10.02 -3.63 -1.62
CA PRO A 216 -11.08 -2.99 -2.38
C PRO A 216 -12.41 -2.92 -1.63
N TYR A 217 -13.25 -1.97 -2.05
CA TYR A 217 -14.68 -1.90 -1.77
C TYR A 217 -15.42 -1.92 -3.11
N GLY A 218 -16.23 -2.96 -3.35
CA GLY A 218 -16.74 -3.28 -4.69
C GLY A 218 -17.80 -2.32 -5.20
N ASP A 219 -18.62 -1.73 -4.32
CA ASP A 219 -19.66 -0.80 -4.75
C ASP A 219 -19.12 0.64 -4.81
N PHE A 220 -18.66 1.04 -5.99
CA PHE A 220 -18.18 2.41 -6.22
C PHE A 220 -19.29 3.47 -6.26
N LYS A 221 -20.58 3.05 -6.20
CA LYS A 221 -21.73 3.95 -6.09
C LYS A 221 -22.16 4.18 -4.64
N ASP A 222 -21.52 3.49 -3.70
CA ASP A 222 -21.72 3.66 -2.26
C ASP A 222 -20.50 4.34 -1.61
N PRO A 223 -20.36 5.66 -1.70
CA PRO A 223 -19.25 6.40 -1.09
C PRO A 223 -19.24 6.29 0.44
N ASP A 224 -20.42 6.22 1.07
CA ASP A 224 -20.51 6.14 2.53
C ASP A 224 -20.00 4.80 3.05
N GLY A 225 -20.34 3.71 2.40
CA GLY A 225 -19.82 2.38 2.72
C GLY A 225 -18.31 2.30 2.52
N TYR A 226 -17.78 2.90 1.44
CA TYR A 226 -16.33 2.99 1.21
C TYR A 226 -15.63 3.76 2.34
N VAL A 227 -16.14 4.93 2.70
CA VAL A 227 -15.59 5.78 3.78
C VAL A 227 -15.68 5.07 5.13
N ALA A 228 -16.79 4.40 5.42
CA ALA A 228 -16.93 3.63 6.66
C ALA A 228 -15.90 2.50 6.75
N ALA A 229 -15.67 1.76 5.66
CA ALA A 229 -14.63 0.74 5.58
C ALA A 229 -13.22 1.34 5.77
N ALA A 230 -12.91 2.43 5.06
CA ALA A 230 -11.62 3.12 5.15
C ALA A 230 -11.34 3.63 6.58
N ARG A 231 -12.33 4.22 7.25
CA ARG A 231 -12.21 4.71 8.64
C ARG A 231 -11.96 3.58 9.64
N ARG A 232 -12.60 2.43 9.46
CA ARG A 232 -12.31 1.25 10.29
C ARG A 232 -10.87 0.80 10.14
N ALA A 233 -10.39 0.69 8.91
CA ALA A 233 -9.00 0.32 8.64
C ALA A 233 -8.01 1.36 9.20
N ALA A 234 -8.24 2.65 8.99
CA ALA A 234 -7.41 3.73 9.54
C ALA A 234 -7.35 3.68 11.07
N ALA A 235 -8.49 3.43 11.74
CA ALA A 235 -8.54 3.29 13.20
C ALA A 235 -7.73 2.09 13.73
N LEU A 236 -7.53 1.05 12.93
CA LEU A 236 -6.67 -0.09 13.26
C LEU A 236 -5.19 0.16 12.96
N GLY A 237 -4.85 1.23 12.25
CA GLY A 237 -3.48 1.60 11.90
C GLY A 237 -3.07 1.27 10.45
N TYR A 238 -4.03 1.04 9.56
CA TYR A 238 -3.78 0.96 8.11
C TYR A 238 -3.40 2.33 7.57
N GLU A 239 -2.60 2.35 6.49
CA GLU A 239 -2.06 3.58 5.90
C GLU A 239 -2.78 4.00 4.62
N GLY A 240 -3.59 3.12 4.05
CA GLY A 240 -4.32 3.39 2.82
C GLY A 240 -5.31 2.30 2.45
N LYS A 241 -5.96 2.50 1.32
CA LYS A 241 -6.99 1.61 0.78
C LYS A 241 -6.98 1.58 -0.74
N TRP A 242 -7.35 0.43 -1.33
CA TRP A 242 -7.52 0.30 -2.77
C TRP A 242 -8.69 1.14 -3.27
N ALA A 243 -8.49 1.74 -4.43
CA ALA A 243 -9.51 2.37 -5.26
C ALA A 243 -9.63 1.58 -6.57
N ILE A 244 -10.80 1.01 -6.82
CA ILE A 244 -11.12 0.30 -8.07
C ILE A 244 -11.84 1.20 -9.08
N HIS A 245 -12.15 2.42 -8.66
CA HIS A 245 -12.73 3.47 -9.50
C HIS A 245 -12.16 4.83 -9.09
N PRO A 246 -11.95 5.77 -10.03
CA PRO A 246 -11.40 7.10 -9.73
C PRO A 246 -12.16 7.89 -8.65
N SER A 247 -13.49 7.71 -8.52
CA SER A 247 -14.29 8.39 -7.49
C SER A 247 -13.93 8.00 -6.05
N GLN A 248 -13.25 6.86 -5.85
CA GLN A 248 -12.83 6.40 -4.52
C GLN A 248 -11.51 7.04 -4.07
N ILE A 249 -10.72 7.58 -5.00
CA ILE A 249 -9.40 8.19 -4.71
C ILE A 249 -9.52 9.35 -3.70
N PRO A 250 -10.36 10.38 -3.92
CA PRO A 250 -10.47 11.48 -2.98
C PRO A 250 -10.98 11.03 -1.63
N LEU A 251 -11.86 10.03 -1.57
CA LEU A 251 -12.39 9.49 -0.32
C LEU A 251 -11.28 8.81 0.51
N ALA A 252 -10.43 8.02 -0.12
CA ALA A 252 -9.28 7.42 0.55
C ALA A 252 -8.27 8.48 1.00
N ASN A 253 -7.93 9.41 0.11
CA ASN A 253 -7.00 10.50 0.43
C ASN A 253 -7.48 11.32 1.64
N ASP A 254 -8.78 11.61 1.73
CA ASP A 254 -9.37 12.33 2.86
C ASP A 254 -9.27 11.54 4.17
N VAL A 255 -9.70 10.27 4.16
CA VAL A 255 -9.69 9.44 5.37
C VAL A 255 -8.29 9.18 5.92
N PHE A 256 -7.31 8.93 5.05
CA PHE A 256 -5.93 8.63 5.46
C PHE A 256 -5.03 9.88 5.57
N THR A 257 -5.59 11.08 5.43
CA THR A 257 -4.89 12.31 5.74
C THR A 257 -5.22 12.73 7.18
N PRO A 258 -4.22 12.90 8.06
CA PRO A 258 -4.48 13.37 9.43
C PRO A 258 -5.16 14.74 9.41
N PRO A 259 -6.26 14.94 10.17
CA PRO A 259 -6.91 16.23 10.30
C PRO A 259 -5.95 17.30 10.84
N ALA A 260 -6.09 18.54 10.38
CA ALA A 260 -5.22 19.65 10.81
C ALA A 260 -5.16 19.82 12.33
N ALA A 261 -6.28 19.62 13.03
CA ALA A 261 -6.33 19.68 14.48
C ALA A 261 -5.52 18.57 15.18
N GLU A 262 -5.44 17.38 14.58
CA GLU A 262 -4.60 16.29 15.09
C GLU A 262 -3.11 16.58 14.85
N VAL A 263 -2.76 17.15 13.70
CA VAL A 263 -1.38 17.58 13.41
C VAL A 263 -0.92 18.68 14.36
N ASP A 264 -1.75 19.71 14.59
CA ASP A 264 -1.47 20.76 15.56
C ASP A 264 -1.24 20.19 16.96
N ARG A 265 -2.15 19.33 17.42
CA ARG A 265 -2.01 18.69 18.72
C ARG A 265 -0.75 17.83 18.81
N ALA A 266 -0.42 17.08 17.77
CA ALA A 266 0.79 16.27 17.71
C ALA A 266 2.06 17.14 17.83
N GLN A 267 2.11 18.28 17.13
CA GLN A 267 3.22 19.23 17.21
C GLN A 267 3.34 19.82 18.62
N ARG A 268 2.23 20.19 19.27
CA ARG A 268 2.22 20.69 20.65
C ARG A 268 2.69 19.63 21.64
N ILE A 269 2.35 18.36 21.46
CA ILE A 269 2.85 17.24 22.28
C ILE A 269 4.38 17.15 22.18
N LEU A 270 4.93 17.19 20.97
CA LEU A 270 6.38 17.09 20.74
C LEU A 270 7.12 18.27 21.39
N LEU A 271 6.62 19.50 21.23
CA LEU A 271 7.19 20.70 21.85
C LEU A 271 7.19 20.62 23.39
N ALA A 272 6.04 20.25 23.99
CA ALA A 272 5.94 20.17 25.46
C ALA A 272 6.85 19.09 26.05
N LEU A 273 7.05 17.96 25.34
CA LEU A 273 7.97 16.93 25.78
C LEU A 273 9.46 17.31 25.58
N ASP A 274 9.80 18.06 24.53
CA ASP A 274 11.14 18.61 24.35
C ASP A 274 11.50 19.62 25.47
N GLU A 275 10.58 20.51 25.84
CA GLU A 275 10.73 21.42 26.95
C GLU A 275 10.88 20.67 28.28
N ALA A 276 10.08 19.65 28.53
CA ALA A 276 10.19 18.81 29.71
C ALA A 276 11.55 18.11 29.80
N ALA A 277 12.03 17.55 28.67
CA ALA A 277 13.33 16.90 28.60
C ALA A 277 14.49 17.86 28.89
N ARG A 278 14.46 19.08 28.36
CA ARG A 278 15.43 20.14 28.69
C ARG A 278 15.43 20.51 30.15
N ALA A 279 14.26 20.37 30.84
CA ALA A 279 14.12 20.57 32.26
C ALA A 279 14.39 19.32 33.13
N GLY A 280 14.94 18.25 32.53
CA GLY A 280 15.28 16.96 33.20
C GLY A 280 14.07 16.13 33.58
N ARG A 281 12.90 16.33 32.94
CA ARG A 281 11.66 15.59 33.19
C ARG A 281 11.33 14.63 32.04
N GLY A 282 10.89 13.41 32.36
CA GLY A 282 10.50 12.38 31.35
C GLY A 282 9.03 12.47 30.91
N ALA A 283 8.22 13.32 31.51
CA ALA A 283 6.82 13.53 31.21
C ALA A 283 6.41 15.01 31.36
N ALA A 284 5.33 15.39 30.69
CA ALA A 284 4.75 16.73 30.77
C ALA A 284 3.22 16.66 30.91
N GLN A 285 2.58 17.79 31.08
CA GLN A 285 1.14 17.94 31.04
C GLN A 285 0.77 18.85 29.86
N LEU A 286 -0.18 18.41 29.04
CA LEU A 286 -0.75 19.16 27.93
C LEU A 286 -2.27 19.03 27.96
N ASP A 287 -2.99 20.16 27.93
CA ASP A 287 -4.46 20.22 27.97
C ASP A 287 -5.07 19.37 29.10
N GLY A 288 -4.46 19.42 30.30
CA GLY A 288 -4.91 18.69 31.48
C GLY A 288 -4.62 17.19 31.48
N ARG A 289 -3.89 16.67 30.49
CA ARG A 289 -3.53 15.23 30.36
C ARG A 289 -2.03 15.05 30.46
N MET A 290 -1.63 13.95 31.08
CA MET A 290 -0.23 13.53 31.10
C MET A 290 0.19 13.02 29.71
N ILE A 291 1.37 13.45 29.28
CA ILE A 291 2.05 12.99 28.05
C ILE A 291 3.47 12.54 28.40
N ASP A 292 3.93 11.52 27.67
CA ASP A 292 5.23 10.86 27.87
C ASP A 292 5.86 10.41 26.55
N ALA A 293 6.88 9.56 26.63
CA ALA A 293 7.56 9.01 25.45
C ALA A 293 6.63 8.19 24.51
N ALA A 294 5.56 7.57 25.03
CA ALA A 294 4.57 6.90 24.17
C ALA A 294 3.77 7.91 23.37
N SER A 295 3.35 8.99 24.03
CA SER A 295 2.67 10.12 23.38
C SER A 295 3.55 10.77 22.29
N ALA A 296 4.87 10.89 22.52
CA ALA A 296 5.81 11.40 21.53
C ALA A 296 5.85 10.51 20.28
N ARG A 297 5.93 9.18 20.43
CA ARG A 297 5.94 8.25 19.28
C ARG A 297 4.64 8.35 18.47
N MET A 298 3.48 8.41 19.11
CA MET A 298 2.20 8.61 18.42
C MET A 298 2.16 9.94 17.67
N ALA A 299 2.61 11.02 18.28
CA ALA A 299 2.65 12.35 17.68
C ALA A 299 3.63 12.41 16.48
N GLN A 300 4.81 11.79 16.59
CA GLN A 300 5.78 11.69 15.49
C GLN A 300 5.20 11.03 14.26
N ASN A 301 4.44 9.94 14.40
CA ASN A 301 3.79 9.27 13.27
C ASN A 301 2.85 10.22 12.52
N ILE A 302 2.00 10.96 13.24
CA ILE A 302 1.06 11.92 12.64
C ILE A 302 1.80 13.05 11.90
N VAL A 303 2.83 13.63 12.52
CA VAL A 303 3.62 14.71 11.91
C VAL A 303 4.38 14.22 10.68
N GLN A 304 4.92 13.00 10.68
CA GLN A 304 5.64 12.42 9.54
C GLN A 304 4.70 12.19 8.34
N ILE A 305 3.50 11.66 8.56
CA ILE A 305 2.50 11.48 7.51
C ILE A 305 2.10 12.85 6.92
N ALA A 306 1.81 13.84 7.77
CA ALA A 306 1.45 15.18 7.32
C ALA A 306 2.58 15.84 6.51
N ALA A 307 3.84 15.66 6.92
CA ALA A 307 5.00 16.17 6.21
C ALA A 307 5.17 15.50 4.83
N ALA A 308 4.98 14.20 4.72
CA ALA A 308 5.04 13.46 3.46
C ALA A 308 3.97 13.94 2.46
N ILE A 309 2.74 14.15 2.94
CA ILE A 309 1.64 14.69 2.13
C ILE A 309 1.96 16.10 1.63
N ALA A 310 2.47 16.97 2.51
CA ALA A 310 2.85 18.33 2.14
C ALA A 310 4.02 18.37 1.14
N ALA A 311 4.99 17.48 1.28
CA ALA A 311 6.13 17.36 0.35
C ALA A 311 5.65 16.95 -1.06
N ARG A 312 4.74 15.99 -1.16
CA ARG A 312 4.15 15.58 -2.43
C ARG A 312 3.39 16.72 -3.11
N ALA A 313 2.57 17.45 -2.38
CA ALA A 313 1.81 18.58 -2.93
C ALA A 313 2.73 19.64 -3.55
N LYS A 314 3.89 19.92 -2.93
CA LYS A 314 4.91 20.85 -3.45
C LYS A 314 5.59 20.32 -4.71
N GLY A 315 5.96 19.03 -4.74
CA GLY A 315 6.58 18.39 -5.90
C GLY A 315 5.65 18.37 -7.12
N SER A 316 4.39 18.06 -6.94
CA SER A 316 3.38 18.08 -8.01
C SER A 316 3.14 19.48 -8.55
N SER A 317 3.16 20.51 -7.69
CA SER A 317 2.96 21.92 -8.13
C SER A 317 4.12 22.43 -8.97
N SER A 318 5.36 22.06 -8.65
CA SER A 318 6.55 22.49 -9.42
C SER A 318 6.61 21.80 -10.79
N SER A 319 6.22 20.54 -10.91
CA SER A 319 6.19 19.81 -12.18
C SER A 319 5.09 20.31 -13.13
N LEU A 320 3.92 20.68 -12.61
CA LEU A 320 2.83 21.27 -13.39
C LEU A 320 3.16 22.68 -13.89
N ALA A 321 3.91 23.46 -13.13
CA ALA A 321 4.38 24.77 -13.56
C ALA A 321 5.42 24.66 -14.68
N ALA A 322 6.36 23.70 -14.58
CA ALA A 322 7.36 23.45 -15.60
C ALA A 322 6.78 22.88 -16.92
N ALA A 323 5.67 22.15 -16.88
CA ALA A 323 5.01 21.60 -18.06
C ALA A 323 4.13 22.64 -18.80
N ARG A 324 3.88 23.81 -18.21
CA ARG A 324 3.10 24.93 -18.80
C ARG A 324 3.96 26.06 -19.30
N ALA A 325 5.27 26.02 -19.09
CA ALA A 325 6.28 26.96 -19.59
C ALA A 325 7.00 26.39 -20.82
#